data_59180b9871293b8959c5c45987b4f4d8
#
_entry.id   59180b9871293b8959c5c45987b4f4d8
#
_cell.length_a   1.000
_cell.length_b   1.000
_cell.length_c   1.000
_cell.angle_alpha   90.00
_cell.angle_beta   90.00
_cell.angle_gamma   90.00
#
_symmetry.space_group_name_H-M   'P 1'
#
loop_
_entity.id
_entity.type
_entity.pdbx_description
1 polymer ?
#
loop_
_entity_poly.entity_id
_entity_poly.type
_entity_poly.pdbx_seq_one_letter_code
_entity_poly.pdbx_strand_id
1 'polypeptide(L)'
;MKIPKTEKCLLSDAHFVSDQIGYPVVLKALGSAHKSELGEVFLNLENQKAVKNALKKVSKKHVIIEKMIDDAIVELLIGIVHDPAHGMLLTIGAGGILTEILSDTSSLLLPSSEDEVLECFNQLKVSKIALCVPYQIAHKPIHEPLPKVKLFLNDLNIKKTIRAKKRSYIGTW
;
A
#
# COMPACT_ATOMS: atom_id res chain seq x y z
N MET A 1 9.36 -6.27 -5.83
CA MET A 1 8.30 -5.94 -4.84
C MET A 1 7.49 -7.19 -4.56
N LYS A 2 7.32 -7.57 -3.30
CA LYS A 2 6.43 -8.68 -2.93
C LYS A 2 5.01 -8.12 -2.82
N ILE A 3 4.11 -8.62 -3.65
CA ILE A 3 2.68 -8.28 -3.59
C ILE A 3 2.02 -9.33 -2.70
N PRO A 4 1.16 -8.93 -1.73
CA PRO A 4 0.41 -9.89 -0.94
C PRO A 4 -0.45 -10.77 -1.84
N LYS A 5 -0.56 -12.06 -1.47
CA LYS A 5 -1.46 -12.97 -2.18
C LYS A 5 -2.89 -12.46 -2.02
N THR A 6 -3.53 -12.13 -3.13
CA THR A 6 -4.83 -11.46 -3.17
C THR A 6 -5.74 -12.18 -4.16
N GLU A 7 -6.98 -12.42 -3.77
CA GLU A 7 -7.98 -13.09 -4.61
C GLU A 7 -9.35 -12.44 -4.46
N LYS A 8 -10.01 -12.20 -5.59
CA LYS A 8 -11.40 -11.75 -5.67
C LYS A 8 -12.31 -12.96 -5.81
N CYS A 9 -13.31 -13.07 -4.95
CA CYS A 9 -14.25 -14.18 -4.95
C CYS A 9 -15.69 -13.75 -4.61
N LEU A 10 -16.61 -14.70 -4.73
CA LEU A 10 -17.97 -14.54 -4.20
C LEU A 10 -17.93 -14.59 -2.66
N LEU A 11 -18.89 -13.92 -2.03
CA LEU A 11 -19.04 -13.94 -0.58
C LEU A 11 -19.16 -15.37 -0.03
N SER A 12 -19.86 -16.27 -0.76
CA SER A 12 -20.01 -17.69 -0.41
C SER A 12 -18.69 -18.44 -0.30
N ASP A 13 -17.71 -18.09 -1.15
CA ASP A 13 -16.48 -18.84 -1.34
C ASP A 13 -15.31 -18.25 -0.51
N ALA A 14 -15.55 -17.09 0.10
CA ALA A 14 -14.52 -16.32 0.79
C ALA A 14 -13.82 -17.11 1.91
N HIS A 15 -14.54 -17.96 2.64
CA HIS A 15 -13.95 -18.78 3.70
C HIS A 15 -12.97 -19.84 3.13
N PHE A 16 -13.31 -20.43 1.99
CA PHE A 16 -12.46 -21.41 1.29
C PHE A 16 -11.21 -20.73 0.71
N VAL A 17 -11.39 -19.58 0.06
CA VAL A 17 -10.27 -18.76 -0.45
C VAL A 17 -9.34 -18.34 0.68
N SER A 18 -9.87 -17.99 1.85
CA SER A 18 -9.08 -17.64 3.02
C SER A 18 -8.21 -18.80 3.50
N ASP A 19 -8.73 -20.03 3.49
CA ASP A 19 -7.97 -21.23 3.84
C ASP A 19 -6.81 -21.47 2.85
N GLN A 20 -7.04 -21.20 1.56
CA GLN A 20 -5.99 -21.34 0.53
C GLN A 20 -4.91 -20.26 0.58
N ILE A 21 -5.27 -19.02 0.96
CA ILE A 21 -4.32 -17.92 1.12
C ILE A 21 -3.47 -18.13 2.37
N GLY A 22 -4.08 -18.69 3.43
CA GLY A 22 -3.47 -18.88 4.74
C GLY A 22 -3.59 -17.66 5.64
N TYR A 23 -3.92 -17.90 6.90
CA TYR A 23 -4.17 -16.87 7.91
C TYR A 23 -2.88 -16.19 8.43
N PRO A 24 -2.98 -14.97 9.01
CA PRO A 24 -4.14 -14.11 9.01
C PRO A 24 -4.44 -13.50 7.64
N VAL A 25 -5.72 -13.13 7.39
CA VAL A 25 -6.16 -12.49 6.16
C VAL A 25 -6.92 -11.19 6.41
N VAL A 26 -7.01 -10.39 5.36
CA VAL A 26 -7.86 -9.19 5.27
C VAL A 26 -9.02 -9.51 4.34
N LEU A 27 -10.23 -9.09 4.71
CA LEU A 27 -11.41 -9.13 3.88
C LEU A 27 -11.83 -7.71 3.53
N LYS A 28 -12.00 -7.41 2.26
CA LYS A 28 -12.42 -6.11 1.72
C LYS A 28 -13.67 -6.31 0.86
N ALA A 29 -14.79 -5.65 1.21
CA ALA A 29 -15.98 -5.68 0.38
C ALA A 29 -15.76 -4.87 -0.91
N LEU A 30 -16.30 -5.33 -2.04
CA LEU A 30 -16.19 -4.65 -3.31
C LEU A 30 -17.41 -3.76 -3.56
N GLY A 31 -17.17 -2.53 -4.02
CA GLY A 31 -18.23 -1.65 -4.54
C GLY A 31 -18.44 -0.32 -3.83
N SER A 32 -17.61 0.07 -2.87
CA SER A 32 -17.62 1.42 -2.29
C SER A 32 -16.29 2.12 -2.46
N ALA A 33 -16.34 3.45 -2.65
CA ALA A 33 -15.15 4.29 -2.81
C ALA A 33 -14.42 4.51 -1.47
N HIS A 34 -15.14 4.53 -0.35
CA HIS A 34 -14.62 4.77 1.01
C HIS A 34 -14.80 3.52 1.90
N LYS A 35 -14.07 2.46 1.57
CA LYS A 35 -14.24 1.12 2.17
C LYS A 35 -13.97 1.06 3.67
N SER A 36 -12.97 1.79 4.15
CA SER A 36 -12.58 1.80 5.56
C SER A 36 -13.56 2.57 6.45
N GLU A 37 -14.13 3.67 5.96
CA GLU A 37 -15.09 4.49 6.70
C GLU A 37 -16.45 3.80 6.86
N LEU A 38 -16.83 2.96 5.91
CA LEU A 38 -18.09 2.21 5.92
C LEU A 38 -18.02 0.87 6.68
N GLY A 39 -16.89 0.57 7.33
CA GLY A 39 -16.68 -0.70 8.03
C GLY A 39 -16.67 -1.92 7.09
N GLU A 40 -16.33 -1.74 5.83
CA GLU A 40 -16.29 -2.80 4.81
C GLU A 40 -14.88 -3.43 4.66
N VAL A 41 -13.94 -3.10 5.56
CA VAL A 41 -12.62 -3.73 5.66
C VAL A 41 -12.48 -4.40 7.03
N PHE A 42 -12.20 -5.69 7.01
CA PHE A 42 -11.97 -6.49 8.20
C PHE A 42 -10.53 -6.99 8.21
N LEU A 43 -9.78 -6.50 9.17
CA LEU A 43 -8.36 -6.80 9.34
C LEU A 43 -8.16 -7.96 10.31
N ASN A 44 -6.97 -8.57 10.24
CA ASN A 44 -6.48 -9.56 11.18
C ASN A 44 -7.45 -10.73 11.44
N LEU A 45 -7.99 -11.29 10.37
CA LEU A 45 -8.84 -12.47 10.46
C LEU A 45 -7.96 -13.71 10.58
N GLU A 46 -7.78 -14.20 11.79
CA GLU A 46 -6.79 -15.22 12.16
C GLU A 46 -7.24 -16.65 11.84
N ASN A 47 -8.52 -16.88 11.55
CA ASN A 47 -9.04 -18.20 11.30
C ASN A 47 -10.38 -18.16 10.56
N GLN A 48 -10.84 -19.32 10.10
CA GLN A 48 -12.09 -19.46 9.35
C GLN A 48 -13.32 -18.94 10.12
N LYS A 49 -13.34 -19.11 11.46
CA LYS A 49 -14.45 -18.60 12.29
C LYS A 49 -14.53 -17.09 12.26
N ALA A 50 -13.38 -16.41 12.35
CA ALA A 50 -13.27 -14.94 12.24
C ALA A 50 -13.77 -14.48 10.87
N VAL A 51 -13.35 -15.14 9.78
CA VAL A 51 -13.82 -14.85 8.43
C VAL A 51 -15.32 -15.03 8.32
N LYS A 52 -15.89 -16.15 8.76
CA LYS A 52 -17.35 -16.39 8.74
C LYS A 52 -18.13 -15.33 9.52
N ASN A 53 -17.59 -14.83 10.62
CA ASN A 53 -18.23 -13.76 11.39
C ASN A 53 -18.17 -12.41 10.67
N ALA A 54 -17.04 -12.09 10.02
CA ALA A 54 -16.89 -10.90 9.20
C ALA A 54 -17.87 -10.92 8.00
N LEU A 55 -18.00 -12.05 7.32
CA LEU A 55 -18.90 -12.23 6.18
C LEU A 55 -20.37 -11.91 6.51
N LYS A 56 -20.82 -12.18 7.74
CA LYS A 56 -22.19 -11.84 8.18
C LYS A 56 -22.49 -10.35 8.18
N LYS A 57 -21.43 -9.51 8.25
CA LYS A 57 -21.54 -8.05 8.27
C LYS A 57 -21.43 -7.42 6.88
N VAL A 58 -21.09 -8.22 5.87
CA VAL A 58 -20.91 -7.75 4.49
C VAL A 58 -22.19 -7.97 3.71
N SER A 59 -22.72 -6.90 3.12
CA SER A 59 -23.91 -6.93 2.26
C SER A 59 -23.59 -7.10 0.77
N LYS A 60 -22.33 -7.12 0.39
CA LYS A 60 -21.87 -7.16 -1.01
C LYS A 60 -21.70 -8.60 -1.50
N LYS A 61 -21.99 -8.82 -2.78
CA LYS A 61 -21.90 -10.14 -3.42
C LYS A 61 -20.45 -10.59 -3.65
N HIS A 62 -19.52 -9.64 -3.82
CA HIS A 62 -18.10 -9.92 -4.09
C HIS A 62 -17.22 -9.30 -3.02
N VAL A 63 -16.17 -10.01 -2.68
CA VAL A 63 -15.15 -9.58 -1.73
C VAL A 63 -13.75 -9.84 -2.29
N ILE A 64 -12.77 -9.16 -1.70
CA ILE A 64 -11.35 -9.46 -1.88
C ILE A 64 -10.85 -10.07 -0.59
N ILE A 65 -10.16 -11.19 -0.69
CA ILE A 65 -9.38 -11.79 0.39
C ILE A 65 -7.91 -11.56 0.08
N GLU A 66 -7.16 -11.07 1.06
CA GLU A 66 -5.76 -10.71 0.90
C GLU A 66 -4.98 -11.21 2.11
N LYS A 67 -3.76 -11.72 1.87
CA LYS A 67 -2.85 -12.07 2.97
C LYS A 67 -2.54 -10.84 3.80
N MET A 68 -2.78 -10.92 5.12
CA MET A 68 -2.42 -9.85 6.05
C MET A 68 -0.90 -9.67 6.11
N ILE A 69 -0.45 -8.42 6.07
CA ILE A 69 0.93 -8.03 6.37
C ILE A 69 0.93 -7.52 7.81
N ASP A 70 1.60 -8.23 8.68
CA ASP A 70 1.62 -7.99 10.12
C ASP A 70 2.95 -7.40 10.62
N ASP A 71 3.97 -7.36 9.77
CA ASP A 71 5.31 -6.82 10.05
C ASP A 71 5.57 -5.43 9.43
N ALA A 72 4.51 -4.73 9.02
CA ALA A 72 4.65 -3.40 8.43
C ALA A 72 5.06 -2.37 9.49
N ILE A 73 6.13 -1.62 9.20
CA ILE A 73 6.61 -0.52 10.05
C ILE A 73 5.83 0.76 9.75
N VAL A 74 5.63 1.05 8.47
CA VAL A 74 4.88 2.20 7.96
C VAL A 74 4.18 1.83 6.66
N GLU A 75 3.10 2.53 6.36
CA GLU A 75 2.46 2.51 5.06
C GLU A 75 2.87 3.75 4.27
N LEU A 76 3.17 3.57 3.00
CA LEU A 76 3.50 4.66 2.08
C LEU A 76 2.43 4.78 1.00
N LEU A 77 2.01 6.01 0.73
CA LEU A 77 1.25 6.38 -0.45
C LEU A 77 2.22 6.69 -1.58
N ILE A 78 2.07 6.02 -2.72
CA ILE A 78 2.83 6.34 -3.93
C ILE A 78 1.87 6.39 -5.10
N GLY A 79 1.82 7.54 -5.76
CA GLY A 79 0.95 7.79 -6.89
C GLY A 79 1.69 8.45 -8.05
N ILE A 80 1.27 8.15 -9.28
CA ILE A 80 1.72 8.85 -10.47
C ILE A 80 0.48 9.44 -11.14
N VAL A 81 0.47 10.76 -11.28
CA VAL A 81 -0.63 11.52 -11.89
C VAL A 81 -0.10 12.27 -13.09
N HIS A 82 -0.90 12.34 -14.16
CA HIS A 82 -0.61 13.22 -15.29
C HIS A 82 -1.23 14.59 -15.03
N ASP A 83 -0.37 15.58 -14.86
CA ASP A 83 -0.77 16.99 -14.82
C ASP A 83 -0.72 17.57 -16.23
N PRO A 84 -1.79 18.22 -16.72
CA PRO A 84 -1.83 18.75 -18.09
C PRO A 84 -0.79 19.82 -18.40
N ALA A 85 -0.37 20.60 -17.39
CA ALA A 85 0.59 21.69 -17.54
C ALA A 85 2.04 21.25 -17.33
N HIS A 86 2.27 20.29 -16.43
CA HIS A 86 3.61 19.93 -15.94
C HIS A 86 4.05 18.51 -16.34
N GLY A 87 3.14 17.67 -16.86
CA GLY A 87 3.44 16.31 -17.26
C GLY A 87 3.21 15.29 -16.14
N MET A 88 4.09 14.30 -16.00
CA MET A 88 3.91 13.23 -15.00
C MET A 88 4.49 13.65 -13.64
N LEU A 89 3.64 13.61 -12.62
CA LEU A 89 3.99 13.87 -11.22
C LEU A 89 4.04 12.57 -10.45
N LEU A 90 5.15 12.30 -9.79
CA LEU A 90 5.27 11.28 -8.75
C LEU A 90 4.93 11.94 -7.42
N THR A 91 3.94 11.41 -6.70
CA THR A 91 3.61 11.80 -5.33
C THR A 91 3.99 10.68 -4.38
N ILE A 92 4.70 11.01 -3.32
CA ILE A 92 5.09 10.11 -2.23
C ILE A 92 4.59 10.71 -0.92
N GLY A 93 4.06 9.90 -0.02
CA GLY A 93 3.57 10.38 1.27
C GLY A 93 3.35 9.28 2.29
N ALA A 94 2.89 9.68 3.46
CA ALA A 94 2.40 8.76 4.46
C ALA A 94 1.12 8.08 3.96
N GLY A 95 1.04 6.76 4.09
CA GLY A 95 -0.13 5.96 3.75
C GLY A 95 -1.01 5.64 4.95
N GLY A 96 -2.10 4.91 4.68
CA GLY A 96 -3.03 4.47 5.71
C GLY A 96 -3.67 5.63 6.49
N ILE A 97 -3.93 5.40 7.76
CA ILE A 97 -4.54 6.39 8.67
C ILE A 97 -3.68 7.66 8.78
N LEU A 98 -2.37 7.55 8.61
CA LEU A 98 -1.45 8.68 8.72
C LEU A 98 -1.58 9.67 7.56
N THR A 99 -2.18 9.28 6.44
CA THR A 99 -2.40 10.16 5.27
C THR A 99 -3.17 11.41 5.65
N GLU A 100 -4.27 11.24 6.37
CA GLU A 100 -5.16 12.35 6.75
C GLU A 100 -4.63 13.15 7.93
N ILE A 101 -3.99 12.47 8.90
CA ILE A 101 -3.50 13.10 10.14
C ILE A 101 -2.26 13.95 9.88
N LEU A 102 -1.31 13.43 9.10
CA LEU A 102 -0.01 14.10 8.91
C LEU A 102 0.01 15.07 7.75
N SER A 103 -0.85 14.89 6.73
CA SER A 103 -0.79 15.59 5.44
C SER A 103 0.64 15.63 4.89
N ASP A 104 1.35 14.51 5.03
CA ASP A 104 2.78 14.37 4.81
C ASP A 104 3.01 13.80 3.41
N THR A 105 3.01 14.68 2.42
CA THR A 105 3.20 14.33 1.01
C THR A 105 4.24 15.24 0.38
N SER A 106 4.99 14.69 -0.57
CA SER A 106 5.91 15.41 -1.44
C SER A 106 5.74 14.92 -2.87
N SER A 107 5.94 15.81 -3.84
CA SER A 107 5.78 15.49 -5.26
C SER A 107 6.98 15.96 -6.06
N LEU A 108 7.31 15.17 -7.08
CA LEU A 108 8.35 15.57 -8.01
C LEU A 108 7.96 15.22 -9.45
N LEU A 109 8.50 16.01 -10.40
CA LEU A 109 8.26 15.82 -11.83
C LEU A 109 9.05 14.62 -12.34
N LEU A 110 8.42 13.85 -13.22
CA LEU A 110 9.08 12.75 -13.92
C LEU A 110 9.46 13.17 -15.36
N PRO A 111 10.60 12.69 -15.89
CA PRO A 111 11.52 11.69 -15.32
C PRO A 111 12.43 12.26 -14.23
N SER A 112 12.70 11.48 -13.20
CA SER A 112 13.59 11.82 -12.08
C SER A 112 14.60 10.71 -11.86
N SER A 113 15.74 11.07 -11.27
CA SER A 113 16.75 10.11 -10.82
C SER A 113 16.33 9.40 -9.54
N GLU A 114 17.00 8.29 -9.21
CA GLU A 114 16.78 7.57 -7.95
C GLU A 114 17.12 8.45 -6.74
N ASP A 115 18.18 9.25 -6.85
CA ASP A 115 18.62 10.15 -5.77
C ASP A 115 17.60 11.25 -5.48
N GLU A 116 16.99 11.86 -6.51
CA GLU A 116 15.92 12.86 -6.35
C GLU A 116 14.68 12.25 -5.69
N VAL A 117 14.30 11.02 -6.06
CA VAL A 117 13.18 10.31 -5.42
C VAL A 117 13.49 10.02 -3.95
N LEU A 118 14.73 9.61 -3.65
CA LEU A 118 15.16 9.34 -2.29
C LEU A 118 15.21 10.63 -1.45
N GLU A 119 15.68 11.72 -2.01
CA GLU A 119 15.66 13.03 -1.34
C GLU A 119 14.24 13.48 -1.05
N CYS A 120 13.33 13.35 -2.03
CA CYS A 120 11.90 13.61 -1.87
C CYS A 120 11.30 12.80 -0.70
N PHE A 121 11.62 11.50 -0.61
CA PHE A 121 11.19 10.65 0.50
C PHE A 121 11.77 11.10 1.85
N ASN A 122 13.05 11.45 1.89
CA ASN A 122 13.73 11.84 3.13
C ASN A 122 13.19 13.14 3.74
N GLN A 123 12.53 13.99 2.95
CA GLN A 123 11.88 15.21 3.43
C GLN A 123 10.59 14.93 4.21
N LEU A 124 9.98 13.76 4.02
CA LEU A 124 8.74 13.37 4.67
C LEU A 124 8.94 13.07 6.17
N LYS A 125 7.94 13.39 6.98
CA LYS A 125 7.92 13.01 8.41
C LYS A 125 7.90 11.50 8.59
N VAL A 126 7.15 10.79 7.71
CA VAL A 126 7.04 9.34 7.73
C VAL A 126 8.38 8.64 7.49
N SER A 127 9.31 9.27 6.76
CA SER A 127 10.66 8.74 6.58
C SER A 127 11.41 8.60 7.90
N LYS A 128 11.22 9.55 8.82
CA LYS A 128 11.83 9.52 10.15
C LYS A 128 11.31 8.36 10.99
N ILE A 129 10.02 8.05 10.89
CA ILE A 129 9.43 6.89 11.55
C ILE A 129 10.03 5.61 10.96
N ALA A 130 10.09 5.49 9.64
CA ALA A 130 10.66 4.34 8.94
C ALA A 130 12.15 4.11 9.29
N LEU A 131 12.90 5.16 9.59
CA LEU A 131 14.31 5.10 9.95
C LEU A 131 14.54 4.85 11.45
N CYS A 132 13.65 5.35 12.33
CA CYS A 132 13.82 5.25 13.78
C CYS A 132 13.55 3.85 14.34
N VAL A 133 12.58 3.12 13.79
CA VAL A 133 12.18 1.82 14.31
C VAL A 133 13.31 0.77 14.24
N PRO A 134 14.05 0.63 13.12
CA PRO A 134 15.21 -0.25 13.06
C PRO A 134 16.37 0.17 13.96
N TYR A 135 16.52 1.47 14.24
CA TYR A 135 17.54 1.97 15.16
C TYR A 135 17.32 1.48 16.59
N GLN A 136 16.07 1.47 17.05
CA GLN A 136 15.73 0.95 18.39
C GLN A 136 15.97 -0.57 18.52
N ILE A 137 15.81 -1.30 17.41
CA ILE A 137 16.00 -2.76 17.40
C ILE A 137 17.48 -3.14 17.21
N ALA A 138 18.24 -2.38 16.42
CA ALA A 138 19.59 -2.77 15.98
C ALA A 138 20.76 -2.11 16.73
N HIS A 139 20.53 -1.11 17.58
CA HIS A 139 21.56 -0.33 18.29
C HIS A 139 22.70 0.23 17.39
N LYS A 140 22.44 0.43 16.10
CA LYS A 140 23.41 1.01 15.16
C LYS A 140 22.89 2.31 14.54
N PRO A 141 23.69 3.37 14.50
CA PRO A 141 23.34 4.59 13.77
C PRO A 141 23.29 4.28 12.26
N ILE A 142 22.13 4.51 11.66
CA ILE A 142 21.92 4.30 10.22
C ILE A 142 22.10 5.66 9.54
N HIS A 143 23.20 5.85 8.84
CA HIS A 143 23.46 7.01 7.97
C HIS A 143 22.96 6.78 6.53
N GLU A 144 22.48 5.58 6.23
CA GLU A 144 21.95 5.23 4.92
C GLU A 144 20.46 4.83 5.03
N PRO A 145 19.65 5.11 3.98
CA PRO A 145 18.28 4.65 3.92
C PRO A 145 18.23 3.12 4.00
N LEU A 146 17.22 2.62 4.69
CA LEU A 146 17.02 1.20 4.87
C LEU A 146 17.13 0.45 3.53
N PRO A 147 17.84 -0.68 3.49
CA PRO A 147 17.94 -1.51 2.28
C PRO A 147 16.59 -1.84 1.65
N LYS A 148 15.54 -1.98 2.50
CA LYS A 148 14.17 -2.26 2.04
C LYS A 148 13.53 -1.07 1.30
N VAL A 149 13.79 0.18 1.71
CA VAL A 149 13.31 1.39 1.01
C VAL A 149 14.01 1.54 -0.32
N LYS A 150 15.33 1.36 -0.35
CA LYS A 150 16.14 1.39 -1.58
C LYS A 150 15.72 0.29 -2.56
N LEU A 151 15.48 -0.94 -2.06
CA LEU A 151 14.97 -2.05 -2.86
C LEU A 151 13.58 -1.73 -3.44
N PHE A 152 12.70 -1.10 -2.66
CA PHE A 152 11.38 -0.70 -3.10
C PHE A 152 11.43 0.38 -4.20
N LEU A 153 12.28 1.39 -4.07
CA LEU A 153 12.46 2.43 -5.08
C LEU A 153 13.04 1.86 -6.39
N ASN A 154 13.99 0.92 -6.29
CA ASN A 154 14.52 0.19 -7.44
C ASN A 154 13.46 -0.66 -8.13
N ASP A 155 12.59 -1.33 -7.37
CA ASP A 155 11.50 -2.16 -7.89
C ASP A 155 10.43 -1.35 -8.63
N LEU A 156 10.19 -0.09 -8.25
CA LEU A 156 9.27 0.79 -8.95
C LEU A 156 9.68 1.06 -10.40
N ASN A 157 10.98 0.92 -10.72
CA ASN A 157 11.56 1.06 -12.07
C ASN A 157 10.89 2.21 -12.85
N ILE A 158 10.89 3.40 -12.24
CA ILE A 158 10.16 4.59 -12.67
C ILE A 158 10.42 4.89 -14.16
N LYS A 159 11.65 4.66 -14.62
CA LYS A 159 12.03 4.84 -16.02
C LYS A 159 11.29 3.92 -17.01
N LYS A 160 10.95 2.68 -16.60
CA LYS A 160 10.19 1.74 -17.45
C LYS A 160 8.69 2.05 -17.44
N THR A 161 8.15 2.49 -16.32
CA THR A 161 6.73 2.81 -16.18
C THR A 161 6.31 3.97 -17.07
N ILE A 162 7.18 4.98 -17.27
CA ILE A 162 6.93 6.12 -18.16
C ILE A 162 6.84 5.70 -19.63
N ARG A 163 7.66 4.75 -20.09
CA ARG A 163 7.61 4.24 -21.48
C ARG A 163 6.39 3.36 -21.77
N ALA A 164 5.88 2.63 -20.78
CA ALA A 164 4.79 1.68 -20.96
C ALA A 164 3.39 2.32 -20.97
N LYS A 165 3.19 3.50 -20.37
CA LYS A 165 1.87 4.16 -20.23
C LYS A 165 1.64 5.35 -21.14
N LYS A 166 1.93 5.20 -22.44
CA LYS A 166 1.23 6.02 -23.47
C LYS A 166 -0.17 5.47 -23.79
N ARG A 167 -0.64 4.43 -23.12
CA ARG A 167 -1.98 3.85 -23.27
C ARG A 167 -2.58 3.58 -21.89
N SER A 168 -3.59 4.41 -21.57
CA SER A 168 -4.73 4.15 -20.68
C SER A 168 -4.50 3.25 -19.46
N TYR A 169 -4.51 3.83 -18.25
CA TYR A 169 -5.23 3.23 -17.13
C TYR A 169 -5.61 4.33 -16.13
N ILE A 170 -6.82 4.82 -16.24
CA ILE A 170 -7.55 5.36 -15.09
C ILE A 170 -8.03 4.13 -14.33
N GLY A 171 -7.30 3.72 -13.35
CA GLY A 171 -7.72 2.74 -12.37
C GLY A 171 -8.12 3.49 -11.12
N THR A 172 -9.40 3.68 -10.93
CA THR A 172 -9.99 4.12 -9.65
C THR A 172 -9.67 3.06 -8.60
N TRP A 173 -9.00 3.48 -7.53
CA TRP A 173 -8.78 2.71 -6.30
C TRP A 173 -9.95 2.88 -5.35
#